data_ab042cc050ad38c062b4fa22bcecf240
#
_entry.id   ab042cc050ad38c062b4fa22bcecf240
#
_cell.length_a   1.000
_cell.length_b   1.000
_cell.length_c   1.000
_cell.angle_alpha   90.00
_cell.angle_beta   90.00
_cell.angle_gamma   90.00
#
_symmetry.space_group_name_H-M   'P 1'
#
loop_
_entity.id
_entity.type
_entity.pdbx_description
1 polymer ?
#
loop_
_entity_poly.entity_id
_entity_poly.type
_entity_poly.pdbx_seq_one_letter_code
_entity_poly.pdbx_strand_id
1 'polypeptide(L)'
;YGKTPAQKAFLQKQYSKIRMPLTYESFSPWSTMIMYAETFGIILAIAVGFLCAGIFADDFQLRADAVLFSAKYGRTKATRTKLLAGFAVTTAVYWAGIFLMSVICFGIMGVSGAHTPYQVEQAYSIYAMTYGQYYLLTVVCGYIASLLAASLSMLVAAKMHTISVAICVPFFLYCVLPFIGRALSQYSTFFNLIPTKLTDVEAAAKVPLVYGIGHFVCRQIPLVMVVYTVIALLLIPLIYRSFSRCGNKA
;
A
#
# COMPACT_ATOMS: atom_id res chain seq x y z
N TYR A 1 -20.75 4.18 17.97
CA TYR A 1 -20.23 5.55 17.84
C TYR A 1 -21.29 6.40 17.13
N GLY A 2 -21.72 7.51 17.76
CA GLY A 2 -22.74 8.43 17.23
C GLY A 2 -22.24 9.10 15.94
N LYS A 3 -22.84 8.74 14.78
CA LYS A 3 -22.54 9.37 13.50
C LYS A 3 -23.14 10.77 13.45
N THR A 4 -22.37 11.75 12.99
CA THR A 4 -22.88 13.13 12.79
C THR A 4 -23.97 13.17 11.72
N PRO A 5 -24.86 14.19 11.71
CA PRO A 5 -25.88 14.33 10.66
C PRO A 5 -25.30 14.31 9.24
N ALA A 6 -24.13 14.94 9.03
CA ALA A 6 -23.43 14.94 7.75
C ALA A 6 -22.97 13.53 7.33
N GLN A 7 -22.46 12.73 8.28
CA GLN A 7 -22.07 11.33 8.01
C GLN A 7 -23.29 10.47 7.68
N LYS A 8 -24.42 10.67 8.34
CA LYS A 8 -25.66 9.94 8.03
C LYS A 8 -26.18 10.28 6.64
N ALA A 9 -26.23 11.55 6.28
CA ALA A 9 -26.64 11.99 4.94
C ALA A 9 -25.70 11.46 3.84
N PHE A 10 -24.39 11.45 4.11
CA PHE A 10 -23.41 10.89 3.18
C PHE A 10 -23.63 9.38 2.97
N LEU A 11 -23.81 8.62 4.03
CA LEU A 11 -24.09 7.18 3.96
C LEU A 11 -25.37 6.89 3.17
N GLN A 12 -26.44 7.61 3.45
CA GLN A 12 -27.71 7.48 2.74
C GLN A 12 -27.53 7.73 1.24
N LYS A 13 -26.75 8.75 0.85
CA LYS A 13 -26.39 9.03 -0.54
C LYS A 13 -25.52 7.92 -1.17
N GLN A 14 -24.68 7.23 -0.39
CA GLN A 14 -23.91 6.09 -0.95
C GLN A 14 -24.80 4.86 -1.17
N TYR A 15 -25.68 4.54 -0.23
CA TYR A 15 -26.62 3.43 -0.38
C TYR A 15 -27.64 3.65 -1.52
N SER A 16 -28.07 4.88 -1.77
CA SER A 16 -28.98 5.18 -2.90
C SER A 16 -28.36 4.98 -4.28
N LYS A 17 -27.03 4.83 -4.37
CA LYS A 17 -26.34 4.51 -5.64
C LYS A 17 -26.36 3.02 -6.00
N ILE A 18 -26.73 2.16 -5.05
CA ILE A 18 -26.82 0.72 -5.28
C ILE A 18 -28.06 0.45 -6.12
N ARG A 19 -27.83 -0.11 -7.31
CA ARG A 19 -28.93 -0.45 -8.25
C ARG A 19 -29.57 -1.78 -7.85
N MET A 20 -30.87 -1.81 -7.80
CA MET A 20 -31.67 -3.02 -7.59
C MET A 20 -32.48 -3.32 -8.86
N PRO A 21 -32.73 -4.60 -9.25
CA PRO A 21 -32.25 -5.82 -8.60
C PRO A 21 -30.77 -6.09 -8.83
N LEU A 22 -30.10 -6.80 -7.87
CA LEU A 22 -28.72 -7.24 -8.02
C LEU A 22 -28.67 -8.41 -9.00
N THR A 23 -27.82 -8.30 -10.03
CA THR A 23 -27.53 -9.42 -10.93
C THR A 23 -26.53 -10.36 -10.26
N TYR A 24 -26.83 -11.68 -10.29
CA TYR A 24 -25.97 -12.70 -9.73
C TYR A 24 -25.30 -13.51 -10.84
N GLU A 25 -23.99 -13.58 -10.79
CA GLU A 25 -23.16 -14.56 -11.50
C GLU A 25 -22.23 -15.22 -10.51
N SER A 26 -21.64 -16.35 -10.85
CA SER A 26 -20.65 -17.01 -9.99
C SER A 26 -19.40 -16.12 -9.84
N PHE A 27 -19.24 -15.50 -8.68
CA PHE A 27 -18.14 -14.58 -8.37
C PHE A 27 -16.98 -15.23 -7.60
N SER A 28 -17.10 -16.53 -7.29
CA SER A 28 -16.10 -17.27 -6.50
C SER A 28 -14.65 -17.10 -7.01
N PRO A 29 -14.35 -17.12 -8.32
CA PRO A 29 -12.99 -16.88 -8.80
C PRO A 29 -12.44 -15.52 -8.40
N TRP A 30 -13.26 -14.48 -8.46
CA TRP A 30 -12.87 -13.11 -8.14
C TRP A 30 -12.71 -12.87 -6.65
N SER A 31 -13.60 -13.42 -5.81
CA SER A 31 -13.49 -13.35 -4.35
C SER A 31 -12.19 -14.02 -3.88
N THR A 32 -11.90 -15.21 -4.39
CA THR A 32 -10.65 -15.93 -4.10
C THR A 32 -9.42 -15.16 -4.60
N MET A 33 -9.52 -14.57 -5.81
CA MET A 33 -8.43 -13.79 -6.38
C MET A 33 -8.10 -12.53 -5.57
N ILE A 34 -9.11 -11.86 -5.02
CA ILE A 34 -8.91 -10.69 -4.15
C ILE A 34 -8.17 -11.10 -2.88
N MET A 35 -8.57 -12.19 -2.24
CA MET A 35 -7.89 -12.72 -1.04
C MET A 35 -6.41 -13.07 -1.34
N TYR A 36 -6.13 -13.68 -2.50
CA TYR A 36 -4.76 -13.95 -2.91
C TYR A 36 -3.99 -12.66 -3.23
N ALA A 37 -4.61 -11.68 -3.87
CA ALA A 37 -3.98 -10.40 -4.19
C ALA A 37 -3.60 -9.62 -2.92
N GLU A 38 -4.42 -9.64 -1.87
CA GLU A 38 -4.10 -9.04 -0.57
C GLU A 38 -2.89 -9.72 0.07
N THR A 39 -2.92 -11.05 0.17
CA THR A 39 -1.82 -11.82 0.78
C THR A 39 -0.52 -11.68 0.00
N PHE A 40 -0.59 -11.84 -1.33
CA PHE A 40 0.57 -11.74 -2.21
C PHE A 40 1.11 -10.31 -2.27
N GLY A 41 0.23 -9.30 -2.18
CA GLY A 41 0.61 -7.90 -2.06
C GLY A 41 1.47 -7.60 -0.83
N ILE A 42 1.20 -8.25 0.32
CA ILE A 42 2.05 -8.16 1.51
C ILE A 42 3.43 -8.74 1.23
N ILE A 43 3.49 -9.94 0.64
CA ILE A 43 4.75 -10.61 0.29
C ILE A 43 5.58 -9.73 -0.66
N LEU A 44 4.94 -9.18 -1.70
CA LEU A 44 5.61 -8.28 -2.65
C LEU A 44 6.10 -6.99 -1.98
N ALA A 45 5.32 -6.39 -1.07
CA ALA A 45 5.73 -5.19 -0.35
C ALA A 45 6.97 -5.44 0.52
N ILE A 46 7.05 -6.60 1.19
CA ILE A 46 8.23 -7.00 1.97
C ILE A 46 9.42 -7.28 1.06
N ALA A 47 9.22 -8.04 -0.02
CA ALA A 47 10.28 -8.37 -0.98
C ALA A 47 10.88 -7.11 -1.63
N VAL A 48 10.04 -6.17 -2.06
CA VAL A 48 10.46 -4.89 -2.62
C VAL A 48 11.21 -4.05 -1.58
N GLY A 49 10.73 -4.02 -0.34
CA GLY A 49 11.43 -3.34 0.75
C GLY A 49 12.83 -3.90 0.99
N PHE A 50 12.97 -5.23 0.92
CA PHE A 50 14.28 -5.91 0.98
C PHE A 50 15.20 -5.49 -0.17
N LEU A 51 14.73 -5.58 -1.41
CA LEU A 51 15.52 -5.20 -2.59
C LEU A 51 15.96 -3.74 -2.55
N CYS A 52 15.06 -2.85 -2.13
CA CYS A 52 15.34 -1.41 -2.04
C CYS A 52 16.28 -1.04 -0.89
N ALA A 53 16.33 -1.84 0.19
CA ALA A 53 17.25 -1.63 1.30
C ALA A 53 18.70 -1.74 0.84
N GLY A 54 19.04 -2.73 -0.01
CA GLY A 54 20.38 -2.93 -0.55
C GLY A 54 20.88 -1.74 -1.37
N ILE A 55 20.02 -1.07 -2.14
CA ILE A 55 20.41 0.03 -3.05
C ILE A 55 21.21 1.14 -2.35
N PHE A 56 20.89 1.43 -1.09
CA PHE A 56 21.55 2.47 -0.31
C PHE A 56 22.54 1.92 0.74
N ALA A 57 22.27 0.74 1.31
CA ALA A 57 23.10 0.19 2.38
C ALA A 57 24.37 -0.50 1.86
N ASP A 58 24.35 -1.07 0.64
CA ASP A 58 25.47 -1.81 0.06
C ASP A 58 26.73 -0.94 -0.08
N ASP A 59 26.59 0.35 -0.41
CA ASP A 59 27.74 1.25 -0.52
C ASP A 59 28.52 1.35 0.77
N PHE A 60 27.82 1.40 1.89
CA PHE A 60 28.44 1.50 3.22
C PHE A 60 29.01 0.15 3.67
N GLN A 61 28.31 -0.95 3.40
CA GLN A 61 28.78 -2.29 3.78
C GLN A 61 30.01 -2.70 2.98
N LEU A 62 30.06 -2.35 1.70
CA LEU A 62 31.20 -2.61 0.81
C LEU A 62 32.30 -1.56 0.91
N ARG A 63 32.16 -0.57 1.80
CA ARG A 63 33.08 0.56 1.95
C ARG A 63 33.33 1.33 0.66
N ALA A 64 32.35 1.32 -0.25
CA ALA A 64 32.40 2.05 -1.51
C ALA A 64 31.96 3.53 -1.37
N ASP A 65 31.44 3.89 -0.21
CA ASP A 65 30.94 5.23 0.13
C ASP A 65 32.02 6.31 -0.02
N ALA A 66 33.27 6.05 0.41
CA ALA A 66 34.38 6.98 0.26
C ALA A 66 34.65 7.33 -1.20
N VAL A 67 34.65 6.34 -2.10
CA VAL A 67 34.84 6.53 -3.54
C VAL A 67 33.65 7.25 -4.17
N LEU A 68 32.42 6.88 -3.77
CA LEU A 68 31.21 7.50 -4.27
C LEU A 68 31.12 8.98 -3.90
N PHE A 69 31.41 9.33 -2.65
CA PHE A 69 31.31 10.70 -2.16
C PHE A 69 32.48 11.59 -2.56
N SER A 70 33.62 11.06 -2.97
CA SER A 70 34.74 11.81 -3.55
C SER A 70 34.52 12.18 -5.01
N ALA A 71 33.65 11.45 -5.73
CA ALA A 71 33.34 11.74 -7.13
C ALA A 71 32.51 13.03 -7.27
N LYS A 72 32.80 13.84 -8.31
CA LYS A 72 32.18 15.17 -8.59
C LYS A 72 30.64 15.16 -8.57
N TYR A 73 30.00 14.03 -8.95
CA TYR A 73 28.54 13.88 -9.02
C TYR A 73 27.97 12.80 -8.12
N GLY A 74 28.80 12.19 -7.25
CA GLY A 74 28.41 11.09 -6.38
C GLY A 74 27.29 11.44 -5.41
N ARG A 75 27.31 12.66 -4.85
CA ARG A 75 26.32 13.15 -3.88
C ARG A 75 24.99 13.59 -4.51
N THR A 76 24.98 13.93 -5.78
CA THR A 76 23.79 14.49 -6.44
C THR A 76 23.20 13.57 -7.48
N LYS A 77 23.93 13.31 -8.57
CA LYS A 77 23.43 12.46 -9.66
C LYS A 77 23.29 11.00 -9.22
N ALA A 78 24.28 10.42 -8.52
CA ALA A 78 24.21 9.05 -8.07
C ALA A 78 23.04 8.81 -7.10
N THR A 79 22.80 9.73 -6.15
CA THR A 79 21.65 9.65 -5.24
C THR A 79 20.31 9.65 -5.99
N ARG A 80 20.16 10.53 -6.99
CA ARG A 80 18.95 10.57 -7.82
C ARG A 80 18.76 9.27 -8.61
N THR A 81 19.83 8.78 -9.24
CA THR A 81 19.79 7.54 -10.02
C THR A 81 19.42 6.34 -9.14
N LYS A 82 19.99 6.22 -7.94
CA LYS A 82 19.64 5.17 -6.98
C LYS A 82 18.18 5.23 -6.56
N LEU A 83 17.68 6.41 -6.28
CA LEU A 83 16.28 6.62 -5.91
C LEU A 83 15.33 6.24 -7.07
N LEU A 84 15.64 6.66 -8.29
CA LEU A 84 14.88 6.28 -9.47
C LEU A 84 14.94 4.77 -9.73
N ALA A 85 16.13 4.16 -9.56
CA ALA A 85 16.30 2.71 -9.68
C ALA A 85 15.44 1.97 -8.64
N GLY A 86 15.41 2.42 -7.38
CA GLY A 86 14.55 1.84 -6.35
C GLY A 86 13.07 1.87 -6.71
N PHE A 87 12.56 2.99 -7.20
CA PHE A 87 11.17 3.07 -7.65
C PHE A 87 10.90 2.26 -8.94
N ALA A 88 11.85 2.21 -9.86
CA ALA A 88 11.73 1.39 -11.07
C ALA A 88 11.67 -0.11 -10.72
N VAL A 89 12.55 -0.58 -9.83
CA VAL A 89 12.55 -1.97 -9.32
C VAL A 89 11.23 -2.26 -8.60
N THR A 90 10.78 -1.37 -7.72
CA THR A 90 9.50 -1.50 -7.03
C THR A 90 8.35 -1.70 -8.01
N THR A 91 8.25 -0.83 -9.02
CA THR A 91 7.20 -0.88 -10.03
C THR A 91 7.28 -2.16 -10.86
N ALA A 92 8.48 -2.51 -11.35
CA ALA A 92 8.67 -3.69 -12.17
C ALA A 92 8.35 -4.99 -11.42
N VAL A 93 8.88 -5.16 -10.21
CA VAL A 93 8.66 -6.37 -9.39
C VAL A 93 7.20 -6.50 -8.97
N TYR A 94 6.58 -5.41 -8.53
CA TYR A 94 5.18 -5.45 -8.12
C TYR A 94 4.24 -5.82 -9.28
N TRP A 95 4.30 -5.08 -10.39
CA TRP A 95 3.41 -5.32 -11.52
C TRP A 95 3.66 -6.65 -12.22
N ALA A 96 4.92 -7.07 -12.35
CA ALA A 96 5.26 -8.39 -12.89
C ALA A 96 4.73 -9.51 -11.98
N GLY A 97 4.88 -9.38 -10.66
CA GLY A 97 4.37 -10.36 -9.69
C GLY A 97 2.85 -10.48 -9.72
N ILE A 98 2.14 -9.35 -9.63
CA ILE A 98 0.66 -9.34 -9.69
C ILE A 98 0.15 -9.86 -11.04
N PHE A 99 0.78 -9.47 -12.15
CA PHE A 99 0.40 -9.95 -13.47
C PHE A 99 0.56 -11.47 -13.58
N LEU A 100 1.72 -12.01 -13.18
CA LEU A 100 1.98 -13.44 -13.21
C LEU A 100 0.98 -14.22 -12.35
N MET A 101 0.75 -13.76 -11.12
CA MET A 101 -0.23 -14.35 -10.21
C MET A 101 -1.64 -14.34 -10.84
N SER A 102 -2.05 -13.20 -11.43
CA SER A 102 -3.35 -13.04 -12.07
C SER A 102 -3.54 -14.01 -13.23
N VAL A 103 -2.53 -14.13 -14.10
CA VAL A 103 -2.58 -15.05 -15.25
C VAL A 103 -2.74 -16.50 -14.80
N ILE A 104 -1.98 -16.91 -13.78
CA ILE A 104 -2.06 -18.28 -13.25
C ILE A 104 -3.42 -18.53 -12.61
N CYS A 105 -3.88 -17.66 -11.72
CA CYS A 105 -5.12 -17.87 -10.99
C CYS A 105 -6.35 -17.82 -11.89
N PHE A 106 -6.45 -16.83 -12.77
CA PHE A 106 -7.57 -16.76 -13.73
C PHE A 106 -7.50 -17.83 -14.82
N GLY A 107 -6.31 -18.31 -15.17
CA GLY A 107 -6.14 -19.46 -16.06
C GLY A 107 -6.69 -20.76 -15.48
N ILE A 108 -6.63 -20.92 -14.15
CA ILE A 108 -7.12 -22.12 -13.45
C ILE A 108 -8.61 -21.96 -13.09
N MET A 109 -9.02 -20.83 -12.55
CA MET A 109 -10.36 -20.62 -11.97
C MET A 109 -11.37 -20.01 -12.93
N GLY A 110 -10.90 -19.44 -14.06
CA GLY A 110 -11.74 -18.69 -15.01
C GLY A 110 -11.97 -17.24 -14.57
N VAL A 111 -12.61 -16.47 -15.46
CA VAL A 111 -12.86 -15.02 -15.30
C VAL A 111 -14.34 -14.66 -15.17
N SER A 112 -15.24 -15.63 -14.97
CA SER A 112 -16.67 -15.39 -14.82
C SER A 112 -16.99 -14.57 -13.57
N GLY A 113 -18.06 -13.76 -13.62
CA GLY A 113 -18.56 -13.02 -12.47
C GLY A 113 -17.85 -11.68 -12.18
N ALA A 114 -17.02 -11.17 -13.10
CA ALA A 114 -16.34 -9.87 -12.96
C ALA A 114 -17.30 -8.69 -12.72
N HIS A 115 -18.48 -8.76 -13.33
CA HIS A 115 -19.50 -7.70 -13.27
C HIS A 115 -20.49 -7.86 -12.12
N THR A 116 -20.40 -8.95 -11.36
CA THR A 116 -21.26 -9.17 -10.18
C THR A 116 -21.03 -8.06 -9.17
N PRO A 117 -22.07 -7.41 -8.65
CA PRO A 117 -21.93 -6.38 -7.62
C PRO A 117 -21.39 -6.96 -6.31
N TYR A 118 -20.45 -6.28 -5.69
CA TYR A 118 -19.84 -6.69 -4.41
C TYR A 118 -20.89 -6.83 -3.28
N GLN A 119 -22.01 -6.10 -3.37
CA GLN A 119 -23.12 -6.16 -2.43
C GLN A 119 -23.83 -7.51 -2.37
N VAL A 120 -23.66 -8.38 -3.38
CA VAL A 120 -24.21 -9.74 -3.37
C VAL A 120 -23.66 -10.55 -2.19
N GLU A 121 -22.37 -10.40 -1.88
CA GLU A 121 -21.73 -11.02 -0.72
C GLU A 121 -21.80 -10.13 0.52
N GLN A 122 -21.56 -8.82 0.35
CA GLN A 122 -21.43 -7.86 1.44
C GLN A 122 -22.53 -6.78 1.35
N ALA A 123 -23.74 -7.12 1.75
CA ALA A 123 -24.92 -6.25 1.68
C ALA A 123 -24.75 -4.89 2.39
N TYR A 124 -23.91 -4.84 3.42
CA TYR A 124 -23.66 -3.61 4.22
C TYR A 124 -22.56 -2.71 3.64
N SER A 125 -21.87 -3.13 2.58
CA SER A 125 -20.81 -2.33 1.96
C SER A 125 -21.36 -1.06 1.32
N ILE A 126 -20.72 0.08 1.61
CA ILE A 126 -21.03 1.39 1.01
C ILE A 126 -20.37 1.60 -0.36
N TYR A 127 -19.59 0.62 -0.82
CA TYR A 127 -18.85 0.71 -2.07
C TYR A 127 -19.67 0.04 -3.18
N ALA A 128 -20.45 0.85 -3.93
CA ALA A 128 -21.17 0.38 -5.11
C ALA A 128 -20.18 0.09 -6.24
N MET A 129 -19.60 -1.11 -6.25
CA MET A 129 -18.59 -1.56 -7.22
C MET A 129 -18.79 -3.03 -7.56
N THR A 130 -18.25 -3.45 -8.71
CA THR A 130 -18.20 -4.85 -9.12
C THR A 130 -16.96 -5.54 -8.58
N TYR A 131 -16.92 -6.88 -8.60
CA TYR A 131 -15.75 -7.64 -8.19
C TYR A 131 -14.50 -7.29 -9.00
N GLY A 132 -14.62 -7.07 -10.31
CA GLY A 132 -13.49 -6.63 -11.14
C GLY A 132 -12.94 -5.26 -10.74
N GLN A 133 -13.82 -4.31 -10.40
CA GLN A 133 -13.41 -3.00 -9.88
C GLN A 133 -12.78 -3.11 -8.49
N TYR A 134 -13.31 -4.00 -7.66
CA TYR A 134 -12.75 -4.25 -6.33
C TYR A 134 -11.35 -4.87 -6.42
N TYR A 135 -11.16 -5.85 -7.29
CA TYR A 135 -9.83 -6.41 -7.56
C TYR A 135 -8.83 -5.33 -8.00
N LEU A 136 -9.20 -4.48 -8.96
CA LEU A 136 -8.34 -3.39 -9.40
C LEU A 136 -7.98 -2.43 -8.25
N LEU A 137 -8.97 -2.10 -7.40
CA LEU A 137 -8.75 -1.27 -6.21
C LEU A 137 -7.75 -1.92 -5.25
N THR A 138 -7.88 -3.22 -5.00
CA THR A 138 -6.96 -4.00 -4.15
C THR A 138 -5.53 -3.98 -4.70
N VAL A 139 -5.38 -4.18 -6.02
CA VAL A 139 -4.07 -4.12 -6.69
C VAL A 139 -3.43 -2.73 -6.58
N VAL A 140 -4.20 -1.67 -6.77
CA VAL A 140 -3.68 -0.29 -6.64
C VAL A 140 -3.30 0.02 -5.19
N CYS A 141 -4.10 -0.41 -4.21
CA CYS A 141 -3.77 -0.26 -2.79
C CYS A 141 -2.47 -1.00 -2.43
N GLY A 142 -2.30 -2.23 -2.90
CA GLY A 142 -1.07 -3.01 -2.71
C GLY A 142 0.16 -2.36 -3.37
N TYR A 143 -0.01 -1.72 -4.52
CA TYR A 143 1.06 -0.95 -5.15
C TYR A 143 1.50 0.25 -4.30
N ILE A 144 0.55 1.02 -3.76
CA ILE A 144 0.84 2.12 -2.83
C ILE A 144 1.54 1.60 -1.57
N ALA A 145 1.11 0.46 -1.05
CA ALA A 145 1.76 -0.21 0.07
C ALA A 145 3.22 -0.58 -0.24
N SER A 146 3.49 -1.11 -1.43
CA SER A 146 4.85 -1.45 -1.88
C SER A 146 5.73 -0.22 -2.06
N LEU A 147 5.19 0.89 -2.60
CA LEU A 147 5.90 2.17 -2.70
C LEU A 147 6.25 2.73 -1.30
N LEU A 148 5.33 2.64 -0.35
CA LEU A 148 5.57 3.05 1.03
C LEU A 148 6.67 2.20 1.68
N ALA A 149 6.61 0.86 1.54
CA ALA A 149 7.62 -0.06 2.03
C ALA A 149 9.02 0.26 1.48
N ALA A 150 9.12 0.41 0.15
CA ALA A 150 10.36 0.76 -0.52
C ALA A 150 10.93 2.10 -0.03
N SER A 151 10.08 3.13 0.04
CA SER A 151 10.50 4.47 0.50
C SER A 151 11.01 4.46 1.94
N LEU A 152 10.33 3.75 2.85
CA LEU A 152 10.76 3.63 4.24
C LEU A 152 12.04 2.82 4.36
N SER A 153 12.16 1.68 3.64
CA SER A 153 13.38 0.86 3.63
C SER A 153 14.58 1.65 3.11
N MET A 154 14.42 2.38 2.00
CA MET A 154 15.48 3.25 1.46
C MET A 154 15.88 4.36 2.44
N LEU A 155 14.91 4.99 3.13
CA LEU A 155 15.19 6.03 4.13
C LEU A 155 16.00 5.48 5.31
N VAL A 156 15.59 4.32 5.84
CA VAL A 156 16.27 3.68 6.97
C VAL A 156 17.65 3.19 6.55
N ALA A 157 17.79 2.58 5.37
CA ALA A 157 19.06 2.17 4.81
C ALA A 157 20.04 3.35 4.67
N ALA A 158 19.56 4.49 4.17
CA ALA A 158 20.34 5.70 4.01
C ALA A 158 20.80 6.34 5.37
N LYS A 159 20.06 6.09 6.46
CA LYS A 159 20.39 6.62 7.80
C LYS A 159 21.21 5.67 8.65
N MET A 160 20.86 4.39 8.61
CA MET A 160 21.44 3.38 9.51
C MET A 160 22.62 2.64 8.87
N HIS A 161 22.80 2.77 7.54
CA HIS A 161 23.90 2.15 6.78
C HIS A 161 23.95 0.62 6.89
N THR A 162 22.84 -0.01 7.30
CA THR A 162 22.73 -1.46 7.48
C THR A 162 21.47 -1.99 6.81
N ILE A 163 21.63 -3.08 6.05
CA ILE A 163 20.52 -3.75 5.37
C ILE A 163 19.56 -4.36 6.39
N SER A 164 20.11 -5.02 7.42
CA SER A 164 19.30 -5.77 8.41
C SER A 164 18.23 -4.91 9.09
N VAL A 165 18.58 -3.68 9.48
CA VAL A 165 17.62 -2.76 10.11
C VAL A 165 16.60 -2.27 9.10
N ALA A 166 17.01 -2.01 7.85
CA ALA A 166 16.12 -1.52 6.82
C ALA A 166 15.06 -2.56 6.41
N ILE A 167 15.40 -3.86 6.43
CA ILE A 167 14.46 -4.98 6.15
C ILE A 167 13.42 -5.13 7.26
N CYS A 168 13.78 -4.88 8.51
CA CYS A 168 12.84 -4.97 9.61
C CYS A 168 11.65 -4.01 9.47
N VAL A 169 11.81 -2.89 8.74
CA VAL A 169 10.77 -1.86 8.60
C VAL A 169 9.53 -2.37 7.87
N PRO A 170 9.60 -2.89 6.62
CA PRO A 170 8.41 -3.41 5.93
C PRO A 170 7.83 -4.64 6.63
N PHE A 171 8.67 -5.49 7.23
CA PHE A 171 8.20 -6.61 8.03
C PHE A 171 7.39 -6.14 9.24
N PHE A 172 7.88 -5.19 10.02
CA PHE A 172 7.13 -4.62 11.13
C PHE A 172 5.82 -3.98 10.66
N LEU A 173 5.87 -3.23 9.56
CA LEU A 173 4.73 -2.49 9.04
C LEU A 173 3.58 -3.41 8.60
N TYR A 174 3.89 -4.53 7.94
CA TYR A 174 2.86 -5.40 7.33
C TYR A 174 2.63 -6.71 8.08
N CYS A 175 3.55 -7.16 8.94
CA CYS A 175 3.38 -8.37 9.74
C CYS A 175 3.05 -8.08 11.20
N VAL A 176 3.68 -7.09 11.84
CA VAL A 176 3.49 -6.83 13.28
C VAL A 176 2.38 -5.81 13.54
N LEU A 177 2.40 -4.70 12.80
CA LEU A 177 1.44 -3.60 12.99
C LEU A 177 -0.05 -4.00 12.83
N PRO A 178 -0.46 -4.97 11.98
CA PRO A 178 -1.84 -5.43 11.91
C PRO A 178 -2.39 -5.97 13.23
N PHE A 179 -1.57 -6.69 13.99
CA PHE A 179 -1.97 -7.22 15.31
C PHE A 179 -2.19 -6.09 16.32
N ILE A 180 -1.26 -5.13 16.35
CA ILE A 180 -1.39 -3.92 17.19
C ILE A 180 -2.62 -3.12 16.79
N GLY A 181 -2.84 -2.94 15.48
CA GLY A 181 -3.99 -2.21 14.94
C GLY A 181 -5.33 -2.85 15.29
N ARG A 182 -5.44 -4.18 15.27
CA ARG A 182 -6.65 -4.89 15.72
C ARG A 182 -6.95 -4.64 17.19
N ALA A 183 -5.95 -4.72 18.04
CA ALA A 183 -6.11 -4.48 19.47
C ALA A 183 -6.54 -3.03 19.75
N LEU A 184 -5.99 -2.06 19.03
CA LEU A 184 -6.25 -0.63 19.26
C LEU A 184 -7.50 -0.11 18.53
N SER A 185 -7.95 -0.74 17.46
CA SER A 185 -9.13 -0.32 16.68
C SER A 185 -10.43 -0.32 17.49
N GLN A 186 -10.46 -1.12 18.58
CA GLN A 186 -11.58 -1.14 19.52
C GLN A 186 -11.73 0.18 20.29
N TYR A 187 -10.62 0.88 20.53
CA TYR A 187 -10.59 2.10 21.35
C TYR A 187 -10.80 3.37 20.53
N SER A 188 -10.39 3.38 19.27
CA SER A 188 -10.56 4.56 18.42
C SER A 188 -10.66 4.22 16.94
N THR A 189 -11.60 4.85 16.24
CA THR A 189 -11.73 4.77 14.78
C THR A 189 -10.50 5.28 14.03
N PHE A 190 -9.65 6.09 14.67
CA PHE A 190 -8.40 6.58 14.09
C PHE A 190 -7.41 5.45 13.80
N PHE A 191 -7.36 4.42 14.64
CA PHE A 191 -6.48 3.25 14.40
C PHE A 191 -6.88 2.41 13.17
N ASN A 192 -8.04 2.66 12.58
CA ASN A 192 -8.40 2.07 11.29
C ASN A 192 -7.78 2.80 10.08
N LEU A 193 -6.99 3.86 10.29
CA LEU A 193 -6.24 4.56 9.24
C LEU A 193 -4.78 4.13 9.12
N ILE A 194 -4.34 3.09 9.83
CA ILE A 194 -2.97 2.57 9.75
C ILE A 194 -2.65 2.02 8.36
N PRO A 195 -1.35 2.00 7.95
CA PRO A 195 -0.95 1.63 6.59
C PRO A 195 -1.31 0.20 6.20
N THR A 196 -1.53 -0.68 7.17
CA THR A 196 -1.97 -2.06 6.94
C THR A 196 -3.32 -2.16 6.23
N LYS A 197 -4.15 -1.09 6.27
CA LYS A 197 -5.42 -1.04 5.54
C LYS A 197 -5.26 -0.88 4.02
N LEU A 198 -4.05 -0.63 3.54
CA LEU A 198 -3.72 -0.74 2.12
C LEU A 198 -3.60 -2.19 1.64
N THR A 199 -3.26 -3.11 2.53
CA THR A 199 -3.12 -4.55 2.24
C THR A 199 -4.27 -5.39 2.76
N ASP A 200 -5.18 -4.81 3.55
CA ASP A 200 -6.39 -5.42 4.12
C ASP A 200 -7.60 -4.59 3.67
N VAL A 201 -7.80 -4.53 2.35
CA VAL A 201 -8.87 -3.72 1.73
C VAL A 201 -10.23 -4.34 2.01
N GLU A 202 -10.30 -5.67 2.12
CA GLU A 202 -11.51 -6.41 2.42
C GLU A 202 -12.12 -5.99 3.77
N ALA A 203 -11.32 -5.93 4.82
CA ALA A 203 -11.80 -5.48 6.12
C ALA A 203 -12.28 -4.02 6.09
N ALA A 204 -11.63 -3.16 5.27
CA ALA A 204 -12.04 -1.78 5.09
C ALA A 204 -13.32 -1.63 4.25
N ALA A 205 -13.57 -2.54 3.31
CA ALA A 205 -14.76 -2.52 2.46
C ALA A 205 -16.00 -3.12 3.14
N LYS A 206 -15.81 -4.09 4.05
CA LYS A 206 -16.91 -4.72 4.82
C LYS A 206 -17.57 -3.77 5.80
N VAL A 207 -16.80 -2.90 6.44
CA VAL A 207 -17.31 -1.99 7.47
C VAL A 207 -17.52 -0.60 6.89
N PRO A 208 -18.74 0.00 7.01
CA PRO A 208 -19.04 1.31 6.45
C PRO A 208 -18.44 2.44 7.30
N LEU A 209 -17.12 2.52 7.37
CA LEU A 209 -16.40 3.58 8.07
C LEU A 209 -16.29 4.82 7.18
N VAL A 210 -16.72 5.95 7.75
CA VAL A 210 -16.62 7.27 7.12
C VAL A 210 -15.97 8.25 8.10
N TYR A 211 -15.05 9.04 7.58
CA TYR A 211 -14.29 10.02 8.32
C TYR A 211 -14.76 11.43 7.94
N GLY A 212 -15.12 12.22 8.93
CA GLY A 212 -15.50 13.62 8.74
C GLY A 212 -14.40 14.56 9.22
N ILE A 213 -13.90 15.42 8.33
CA ILE A 213 -13.00 16.51 8.67
C ILE A 213 -13.74 17.82 8.35
N GLY A 214 -14.34 18.42 9.38
CA GLY A 214 -15.23 19.56 9.20
C GLY A 214 -16.47 19.20 8.38
N HIS A 215 -16.69 19.88 7.25
CA HIS A 215 -17.79 19.61 6.32
C HIS A 215 -17.52 18.50 5.31
N PHE A 216 -16.25 18.05 5.15
CA PHE A 216 -15.89 16.99 4.23
C PHE A 216 -16.05 15.62 4.89
N VAL A 217 -16.80 14.73 4.24
CA VAL A 217 -16.95 13.33 4.64
C VAL A 217 -16.35 12.45 3.58
N CYS A 218 -15.34 11.65 3.96
CA CYS A 218 -14.62 10.76 3.07
C CYS A 218 -14.80 9.30 3.48
N ARG A 219 -14.77 8.39 2.50
CA ARG A 219 -14.70 6.95 2.74
C ARG A 219 -13.29 6.56 3.17
N GLN A 220 -13.16 5.48 3.93
CA GLN A 220 -11.89 5.01 4.49
C GLN A 220 -10.84 4.72 3.40
N ILE A 221 -11.15 3.88 2.41
CA ILE A 221 -10.17 3.43 1.41
C ILE A 221 -9.55 4.58 0.62
N PRO A 222 -10.33 5.50 -0.01
CA PRO A 222 -9.73 6.64 -0.71
C PRO A 222 -8.89 7.54 0.20
N LEU A 223 -9.31 7.73 1.46
CA LEU A 223 -8.56 8.54 2.41
C LEU A 223 -7.19 7.91 2.70
N VAL A 224 -7.15 6.61 3.00
CA VAL A 224 -5.91 5.86 3.26
C VAL A 224 -4.99 5.89 2.03
N MET A 225 -5.53 5.68 0.82
CA MET A 225 -4.76 5.75 -0.44
C MET A 225 -4.08 7.11 -0.61
N VAL A 226 -4.83 8.21 -0.45
CA VAL A 226 -4.28 9.56 -0.62
C VAL A 226 -3.22 9.87 0.44
N VAL A 227 -3.50 9.58 1.71
CA VAL A 227 -2.58 9.86 2.82
C VAL A 227 -1.25 9.14 2.61
N TYR A 228 -1.27 7.84 2.32
CA TYR A 228 -0.03 7.07 2.18
C TYR A 228 0.71 7.33 0.87
N THR A 229 0.01 7.71 -0.19
CA THR A 229 0.66 8.22 -1.41
C THR A 229 1.40 9.53 -1.12
N VAL A 230 0.78 10.46 -0.42
CA VAL A 230 1.42 11.71 -0.02
C VAL A 230 2.62 11.46 0.90
N ILE A 231 2.48 10.55 1.87
CA ILE A 231 3.60 10.17 2.75
C ILE A 231 4.76 9.59 1.94
N ALA A 232 4.50 8.66 1.01
CA ALA A 232 5.53 8.07 0.16
C ALA A 232 6.26 9.15 -0.68
N LEU A 233 5.53 10.12 -1.23
CA LEU A 233 6.10 11.25 -1.97
C LEU A 233 6.94 12.18 -1.07
N LEU A 234 6.49 12.46 0.15
CA LEU A 234 7.22 13.28 1.12
C LEU A 234 8.52 12.60 1.61
N LEU A 235 8.58 11.28 1.57
CA LEU A 235 9.80 10.54 1.92
C LEU A 235 10.91 10.73 0.88
N ILE A 236 10.58 10.98 -0.39
CA ILE A 236 11.56 11.18 -1.48
C ILE A 236 12.61 12.26 -1.14
N PRO A 237 12.22 13.51 -0.84
CA PRO A 237 13.21 14.53 -0.48
C PRO A 237 13.95 14.23 0.82
N LEU A 238 13.33 13.49 1.75
CA LEU A 238 13.99 13.08 2.99
C LEU A 238 15.10 12.06 2.72
N ILE A 239 14.84 11.07 1.87
CA ILE A 239 15.85 10.08 1.45
C ILE A 239 17.02 10.78 0.76
N TYR A 240 16.69 11.67 -0.19
CA TYR A 240 17.70 12.43 -0.92
C TYR A 240 18.60 13.26 0.04
N ARG A 241 18.00 14.00 0.96
CA ARG A 241 18.75 14.81 1.96
C ARG A 241 19.54 13.94 2.91
N SER A 242 19.01 12.82 3.37
CA SER A 242 19.68 11.91 4.27
C SER A 242 20.96 11.37 3.66
N PHE A 243 20.89 10.83 2.45
CA PHE A 243 22.04 10.25 1.77
C PHE A 243 23.06 11.29 1.31
N SER A 244 22.62 12.41 0.74
CA SER A 244 23.53 13.47 0.26
C SER A 244 24.36 14.15 1.37
N ARG A 245 23.87 14.10 2.62
CA ARG A 245 24.55 14.70 3.78
C ARG A 245 25.49 13.74 4.53
N CYS A 246 25.42 12.44 4.27
CA CYS A 246 26.26 11.46 4.97
C CYS A 246 27.77 11.71 4.80
N GLY A 247 28.22 12.25 3.67
CA GLY A 247 29.62 12.56 3.42
C GLY A 247 30.16 13.85 4.07
N ASN A 248 29.38 14.60 4.87
CA ASN A 248 29.82 15.84 5.51
C ASN A 248 30.21 15.68 6.98
N LYS A 249 30.22 14.46 7.51
CA LYS A 249 30.55 14.15 8.91
C LYS A 249 31.87 13.41 9.07
N ALA A 250 32.67 13.29 8.03
CA ALA A 250 34.02 12.79 8.05
C ALA A 250 35.02 13.96 8.01
#